data_4b6e1f085f6cb1daacdf7c156249dcd6
#
_entry.id   4b6e1f085f6cb1daacdf7c156249dcd6
#
_cell.length_a   1.000
_cell.length_b   1.000
_cell.length_c   1.000
_cell.angle_alpha   90.00
_cell.angle_beta   90.00
_cell.angle_gamma   90.00
#
_symmetry.space_group_name_H-M   'P 1'
#
loop_
_entity.id
_entity.type
_entity.pdbx_description
1 polymer ?
#
loop_
_entity_poly.entity_id
_entity_poly.type
_entity_poly.pdbx_seq_one_letter_code
_entity_poly.pdbx_strand_id
1 'polypeptide(L)'
;MANRQKKRNEIDDQYKWDLTTIYNDDEQFLEMLEKIDKEITSLQPKDIFKSGESLYNYLKNSDYLEMNLDKLYTYAHLNNDSDTTVAKYDEYVNKVRNIYQKYAQKTNFFEPQLLKINYKTIEKFYLECPELKEYKIYLKEIYRFKKHTLNEQEEAIIKELSKALNSSSDTYEKLTDTDMTFGNIKDEKNKTVELTESNYAIYTHSKNRRVRRSAFTVYLSVTALTYVSQPLLS
;
A
#
# COMPACT_ATOMS: atom_id res chain seq x y z
N MET A 1 -26.31 16.59 -20.43
CA MET A 1 -25.14 15.84 -20.94
C MET A 1 -25.09 14.55 -20.17
N ALA A 2 -24.88 13.41 -20.84
CA ALA A 2 -24.78 12.13 -20.12
C ALA A 2 -23.57 12.20 -19.19
N ASN A 3 -23.74 11.75 -17.95
CA ASN A 3 -22.69 11.68 -16.94
C ASN A 3 -21.74 10.52 -17.27
N ARG A 4 -21.03 10.64 -18.41
CA ARG A 4 -19.93 9.74 -18.75
C ARG A 4 -18.75 10.10 -17.86
N GLN A 5 -18.09 9.11 -17.31
CA GLN A 5 -16.82 9.28 -16.61
C GLN A 5 -15.82 9.95 -17.59
N LYS A 6 -15.21 11.07 -17.17
CA LYS A 6 -14.23 11.78 -17.99
C LYS A 6 -12.95 10.95 -18.08
N LYS A 7 -12.35 10.92 -19.26
CA LYS A 7 -10.98 10.38 -19.39
C LYS A 7 -9.97 11.31 -18.75
N ARG A 8 -8.80 10.81 -18.40
CA ARG A 8 -7.73 11.59 -17.73
C ARG A 8 -7.40 12.89 -18.43
N ASN A 9 -7.32 12.88 -19.77
CA ASN A 9 -7.04 14.05 -20.60
C ASN A 9 -8.19 15.07 -20.67
N GLU A 10 -9.40 14.70 -20.22
CA GLU A 10 -10.59 15.58 -20.18
C GLU A 10 -10.77 16.24 -18.80
N ILE A 11 -9.89 15.92 -17.83
CA ILE A 11 -9.91 16.49 -16.49
C ILE A 11 -8.99 17.71 -16.49
N ASP A 12 -9.50 18.84 -15.95
CA ASP A 12 -8.73 20.06 -15.78
C ASP A 12 -7.56 19.82 -14.81
N ASP A 13 -6.41 20.44 -15.07
CA ASP A 13 -5.18 20.22 -14.29
C ASP A 13 -5.33 20.62 -12.82
N GLN A 14 -6.18 21.57 -12.47
CA GLN A 14 -6.48 21.93 -11.08
C GLN A 14 -7.08 20.78 -10.25
N TYR A 15 -7.59 19.73 -10.89
CA TYR A 15 -8.13 18.53 -10.24
C TYR A 15 -7.19 17.33 -10.35
N LYS A 16 -5.97 17.53 -10.81
CA LYS A 16 -4.93 16.50 -10.86
C LYS A 16 -3.93 16.71 -9.74
N TRP A 17 -3.35 15.63 -9.26
CA TRP A 17 -2.24 15.72 -8.32
C TRP A 17 -1.01 16.32 -8.99
N ASP A 18 -0.37 17.27 -8.32
CA ASP A 18 0.94 17.77 -8.70
C ASP A 18 2.03 16.92 -8.05
N LEU A 19 2.49 15.92 -8.77
CA LEU A 19 3.50 14.98 -8.29
C LEU A 19 4.93 15.52 -8.44
N THR A 20 5.11 16.68 -9.08
CA THR A 20 6.41 17.35 -9.18
C THR A 20 6.93 17.82 -7.82
N THR A 21 6.05 17.92 -6.82
CA THR A 21 6.41 18.19 -5.42
C THR A 21 7.17 17.03 -4.75
N ILE A 22 7.10 15.81 -5.31
CA ILE A 22 7.80 14.63 -4.80
C ILE A 22 9.09 14.42 -5.61
N TYR A 23 8.96 14.30 -6.94
CA TYR A 23 10.07 14.25 -7.90
C TYR A 23 9.69 15.11 -9.11
N ASN A 24 10.64 15.91 -9.59
CA ASN A 24 10.38 16.84 -10.73
C ASN A 24 9.93 16.09 -12.00
N ASP A 25 10.50 14.90 -12.19
CA ASP A 25 10.25 14.06 -13.36
C ASP A 25 10.62 12.58 -13.06
N ASP A 26 10.38 11.74 -14.06
CA ASP A 26 10.70 10.31 -13.97
C ASP A 26 12.21 10.03 -13.90
N GLU A 27 13.05 10.91 -14.45
CA GLU A 27 14.52 10.76 -14.41
C GLU A 27 15.01 10.88 -12.96
N GLN A 28 14.60 11.93 -12.26
CA GLN A 28 14.92 12.11 -10.84
C GLN A 28 14.40 10.96 -9.97
N PHE A 29 13.19 10.47 -10.27
CA PHE A 29 12.65 9.29 -9.59
C PHE A 29 13.53 8.05 -9.80
N LEU A 30 13.94 7.76 -11.04
CA LEU A 30 14.78 6.60 -11.37
C LEU A 30 16.18 6.70 -10.75
N GLU A 31 16.78 7.88 -10.74
CA GLU A 31 18.06 8.12 -10.08
C GLU A 31 17.98 7.82 -8.57
N MET A 32 16.91 8.32 -7.91
CA MET A 32 16.71 8.07 -6.48
C MET A 32 16.43 6.58 -6.22
N LEU A 33 15.66 5.93 -7.07
CA LEU A 33 15.37 4.50 -6.98
C LEU A 33 16.66 3.68 -7.03
N GLU A 34 17.55 3.98 -7.97
CA GLU A 34 18.83 3.28 -8.10
C GLU A 34 19.74 3.57 -6.89
N LYS A 35 19.77 4.79 -6.41
CA LYS A 35 20.53 5.18 -5.22
C LYS A 35 20.08 4.38 -4.00
N ILE A 36 18.79 4.38 -3.70
CA ILE A 36 18.23 3.66 -2.54
C ILE A 36 18.43 2.15 -2.65
N ASP A 37 18.28 1.58 -3.85
CA ASP A 37 18.56 0.16 -4.07
C ASP A 37 20.02 -0.21 -3.78
N LYS A 38 20.98 0.62 -4.19
CA LYS A 38 22.40 0.43 -3.89
C LYS A 38 22.68 0.53 -2.39
N GLU A 39 22.11 1.53 -1.71
CA GLU A 39 22.27 1.72 -0.26
C GLU A 39 21.72 0.52 0.51
N ILE A 40 20.51 0.05 0.20
CA ILE A 40 19.90 -1.14 0.81
C ILE A 40 20.73 -2.39 0.51
N THR A 41 21.21 -2.55 -0.71
CA THR A 41 22.03 -3.70 -1.10
C THR A 41 23.33 -3.76 -0.29
N SER A 42 23.94 -2.60 -0.03
CA SER A 42 25.16 -2.47 0.76
C SER A 42 24.97 -2.59 2.26
N LEU A 43 23.73 -2.58 2.76
CA LEU A 43 23.44 -2.71 4.18
C LEU A 43 24.05 -4.00 4.74
N GLN A 44 24.98 -3.82 5.70
CA GLN A 44 25.57 -4.88 6.50
C GLN A 44 25.47 -4.49 7.97
N PRO A 45 24.33 -4.66 8.61
CA PRO A 45 24.12 -4.26 9.99
C PRO A 45 24.94 -5.17 10.92
N LYS A 46 26.13 -4.73 11.28
CA LYS A 46 26.99 -5.39 12.27
C LYS A 46 27.03 -4.56 13.53
N ASP A 47 27.05 -5.25 14.67
CA ASP A 47 27.34 -4.62 15.98
C ASP A 47 26.37 -3.51 16.40
N ILE A 48 25.14 -3.53 15.88
CA ILE A 48 24.11 -2.51 16.17
C ILE A 48 23.86 -2.33 17.67
N PHE A 49 23.92 -3.42 18.41
CA PHE A 49 23.59 -3.46 19.84
C PHE A 49 24.81 -3.38 20.76
N LYS A 50 25.98 -2.90 20.24
CA LYS A 50 27.19 -2.72 21.06
C LYS A 50 27.12 -1.50 21.95
N SER A 51 26.50 -0.41 21.50
CA SER A 51 26.41 0.86 22.20
C SER A 51 25.13 1.61 21.85
N GLY A 52 24.79 2.62 22.66
CA GLY A 52 23.67 3.52 22.38
C GLY A 52 23.86 4.27 21.05
N GLU A 53 25.10 4.68 20.73
CA GLU A 53 25.43 5.37 19.48
C GLU A 53 25.24 4.45 18.26
N SER A 54 25.71 3.20 18.34
CA SER A 54 25.54 2.23 17.23
C SER A 54 24.06 1.98 16.94
N LEU A 55 23.25 1.83 17.98
CA LEU A 55 21.81 1.64 17.86
C LEU A 55 21.11 2.89 17.27
N TYR A 56 21.50 4.08 17.75
CA TYR A 56 20.97 5.33 17.24
C TYR A 56 21.26 5.52 15.75
N ASN A 57 22.52 5.32 15.36
CA ASN A 57 22.94 5.45 13.96
C ASN A 57 22.22 4.45 13.04
N TYR A 58 21.99 3.23 13.52
CA TYR A 58 21.19 2.24 12.76
C TYR A 58 19.74 2.72 12.56
N LEU A 59 19.09 3.18 13.63
CA LEU A 59 17.70 3.66 13.56
C LEU A 59 17.56 4.89 12.67
N LYS A 60 18.49 5.85 12.76
CA LYS A 60 18.52 7.02 11.87
C LYS A 60 18.69 6.65 10.40
N ASN A 61 19.54 5.67 10.12
CA ASN A 61 19.72 5.19 8.75
C ASN A 61 18.47 4.46 8.26
N SER A 62 17.81 3.68 9.13
CA SER A 62 16.52 3.04 8.81
C SER A 62 15.45 4.07 8.48
N ASP A 63 15.27 5.11 9.31
CA ASP A 63 14.32 6.20 9.04
C ASP A 63 14.60 6.89 7.69
N TYR A 64 15.87 7.14 7.38
CA TYR A 64 16.26 7.74 6.11
C TYR A 64 15.87 6.85 4.92
N LEU A 65 16.13 5.55 5.00
CA LEU A 65 15.79 4.60 3.94
C LEU A 65 14.28 4.44 3.79
N GLU A 66 13.55 4.29 4.89
CA GLU A 66 12.09 4.15 4.89
C GLU A 66 11.42 5.39 4.33
N MET A 67 11.81 6.59 4.77
CA MET A 67 11.27 7.84 4.23
C MET A 67 11.48 7.96 2.71
N ASN A 68 12.63 7.54 2.20
CA ASN A 68 12.88 7.58 0.75
C ASN A 68 12.12 6.49 0.00
N LEU A 69 11.99 5.30 0.57
CA LEU A 69 11.15 4.24 0.02
C LEU A 69 9.68 4.68 -0.07
N ASP A 70 9.17 5.33 0.99
CA ASP A 70 7.79 5.85 1.01
C ASP A 70 7.56 6.93 -0.06
N LYS A 71 8.53 7.82 -0.27
CA LYS A 71 8.47 8.81 -1.35
C LYS A 71 8.46 8.15 -2.73
N LEU A 72 9.34 7.17 -2.94
CA LEU A 72 9.39 6.41 -4.19
C LEU A 72 8.07 5.68 -4.45
N TYR A 73 7.54 5.02 -3.42
CA TYR A 73 6.26 4.32 -3.52
C TYR A 73 5.11 5.28 -3.83
N THR A 74 5.04 6.39 -3.10
CA THR A 74 3.99 7.38 -3.28
C THR A 74 3.99 7.93 -4.70
N TYR A 75 5.16 8.30 -5.25
CA TYR A 75 5.26 8.80 -6.62
C TYR A 75 4.81 7.75 -7.64
N ALA A 76 5.34 6.53 -7.55
CA ALA A 76 5.01 5.46 -8.47
C ALA A 76 3.51 5.09 -8.42
N HIS A 77 2.96 4.95 -7.21
CA HIS A 77 1.57 4.55 -6.98
C HIS A 77 0.59 5.62 -7.47
N LEU A 78 0.79 6.89 -7.09
CA LEU A 78 -0.10 7.98 -7.51
C LEU A 78 -0.07 8.21 -9.03
N ASN A 79 1.08 8.02 -9.69
CA ASN A 79 1.13 8.04 -11.16
C ASN A 79 0.33 6.88 -11.75
N ASN A 80 0.47 5.68 -11.21
CA ASN A 80 -0.28 4.49 -11.66
C ASN A 80 -1.79 4.67 -11.44
N ASP A 81 -2.22 5.14 -10.26
CA ASP A 81 -3.64 5.40 -9.96
C ASP A 81 -4.23 6.53 -10.81
N SER A 82 -3.39 7.45 -11.25
CA SER A 82 -3.81 8.52 -12.14
C SER A 82 -4.22 8.03 -13.52
N ASP A 83 -3.52 7.00 -14.04
CA ASP A 83 -3.84 6.36 -15.32
C ASP A 83 -3.26 4.95 -15.38
N THR A 84 -4.08 3.96 -15.03
CA THR A 84 -3.70 2.53 -15.02
C THR A 84 -3.43 1.95 -16.41
N THR A 85 -3.70 2.70 -17.49
CA THR A 85 -3.41 2.26 -18.87
C THR A 85 -1.94 2.47 -19.26
N VAL A 86 -1.19 3.21 -18.44
CA VAL A 86 0.23 3.53 -18.70
C VAL A 86 1.12 2.48 -18.04
N ALA A 87 1.47 1.44 -18.80
CA ALA A 87 2.28 0.30 -18.32
C ALA A 87 3.60 0.68 -17.62
N LYS A 88 4.20 1.82 -17.97
CA LYS A 88 5.40 2.38 -17.34
C LYS A 88 5.22 2.56 -15.81
N TYR A 89 4.07 3.03 -15.37
CA TYR A 89 3.84 3.30 -13.95
C TYR A 89 3.60 2.03 -13.14
N ASP A 90 2.97 1.02 -13.74
CA ASP A 90 2.89 -0.31 -13.13
C ASP A 90 4.30 -0.92 -12.94
N GLU A 91 5.19 -0.75 -13.95
CA GLU A 91 6.59 -1.16 -13.83
C GLU A 91 7.31 -0.45 -12.68
N TYR A 92 7.08 0.85 -12.49
CA TYR A 92 7.66 1.63 -11.39
C TYR A 92 7.19 1.11 -10.02
N VAL A 93 5.90 0.87 -9.86
CA VAL A 93 5.34 0.28 -8.62
C VAL A 93 6.00 -1.07 -8.31
N ASN A 94 6.15 -1.92 -9.32
CA ASN A 94 6.78 -3.23 -9.16
C ASN A 94 8.28 -3.12 -8.79
N LYS A 95 9.03 -2.18 -9.38
CA LYS A 95 10.42 -1.90 -9.01
C LYS A 95 10.54 -1.49 -7.55
N VAL A 96 9.69 -0.56 -7.09
CA VAL A 96 9.71 -0.11 -5.69
C VAL A 96 9.34 -1.25 -4.75
N ARG A 97 8.31 -2.05 -5.06
CA ARG A 97 7.93 -3.23 -4.26
C ARG A 97 9.09 -4.22 -4.09
N ASN A 98 9.86 -4.45 -5.15
CA ASN A 98 11.04 -5.33 -5.07
C ASN A 98 12.11 -4.77 -4.12
N ILE A 99 12.31 -3.45 -4.09
CA ILE A 99 13.26 -2.81 -3.18
C ILE A 99 12.75 -2.89 -1.74
N TYR A 100 11.45 -2.69 -1.50
CA TYR A 100 10.84 -2.90 -0.18
C TYR A 100 11.05 -4.33 0.33
N GLN A 101 10.85 -5.33 -0.52
CA GLN A 101 11.10 -6.73 -0.12
C GLN A 101 12.58 -6.96 0.24
N LYS A 102 13.50 -6.38 -0.54
CA LYS A 102 14.93 -6.43 -0.25
C LYS A 102 15.27 -5.77 1.09
N TYR A 103 14.71 -4.59 1.35
CA TYR A 103 14.86 -3.89 2.62
C TYR A 103 14.34 -4.71 3.79
N ALA A 104 13.13 -5.23 3.69
CA ALA A 104 12.53 -6.08 4.71
C ALA A 104 13.39 -7.33 5.01
N GLN A 105 13.95 -7.98 4.00
CA GLN A 105 14.88 -9.11 4.18
C GLN A 105 16.16 -8.72 4.92
N LYS A 106 16.67 -7.50 4.66
CA LYS A 106 17.89 -6.99 5.27
C LYS A 106 17.69 -6.53 6.72
N THR A 107 16.46 -6.18 7.12
CA THR A 107 16.15 -5.59 8.42
C THR A 107 15.35 -6.50 9.35
N ASN A 108 14.81 -7.62 8.88
CA ASN A 108 13.98 -8.54 9.63
C ASN A 108 14.63 -9.14 10.90
N PHE A 109 15.98 -9.10 10.98
CA PHE A 109 16.72 -9.58 12.15
C PHE A 109 16.62 -8.62 13.35
N PHE A 110 16.28 -7.34 13.14
CA PHE A 110 16.41 -6.28 14.14
C PHE A 110 15.56 -6.55 15.39
N GLU A 111 14.26 -6.71 15.24
CA GLU A 111 13.36 -6.94 16.37
C GLU A 111 13.69 -8.23 17.13
N PRO A 112 13.89 -9.41 16.49
CA PRO A 112 14.28 -10.62 17.18
C PRO A 112 15.58 -10.48 17.97
N GLN A 113 16.57 -9.77 17.43
CA GLN A 113 17.83 -9.54 18.14
C GLN A 113 17.67 -8.54 19.29
N LEU A 114 16.92 -7.46 19.08
CA LEU A 114 16.60 -6.47 20.11
C LEU A 114 15.92 -7.15 21.30
N LEU A 115 14.96 -8.03 21.06
CA LEU A 115 14.21 -8.74 22.11
C LEU A 115 15.06 -9.75 22.91
N LYS A 116 16.24 -10.16 22.42
CA LYS A 116 17.22 -10.94 23.20
C LYS A 116 17.95 -10.09 24.25
N ILE A 117 17.98 -8.76 24.07
CA ILE A 117 18.64 -7.84 24.98
C ILE A 117 17.70 -7.49 26.14
N ASN A 118 18.23 -7.34 27.34
CA ASN A 118 17.43 -6.88 28.48
C ASN A 118 17.12 -5.37 28.32
N TYR A 119 15.87 -4.97 28.54
CA TYR A 119 15.45 -3.58 28.45
C TYR A 119 16.29 -2.63 29.32
N LYS A 120 16.79 -3.11 30.47
CA LYS A 120 17.73 -2.35 31.31
C LYS A 120 19.03 -1.97 30.58
N THR A 121 19.46 -2.75 29.59
CA THR A 121 20.60 -2.39 28.75
C THR A 121 20.25 -1.23 27.82
N ILE A 122 19.04 -1.23 27.29
CA ILE A 122 18.55 -0.10 26.46
C ILE A 122 18.43 1.17 27.33
N GLU A 123 18.02 1.04 28.58
CA GLU A 123 17.97 2.19 29.51
C GLU A 123 19.38 2.77 29.75
N LYS A 124 20.41 1.94 29.80
CA LYS A 124 21.82 2.43 29.87
C LYS A 124 22.21 3.13 28.56
N PHE A 125 21.81 2.61 27.41
CA PHE A 125 22.09 3.24 26.12
C PHE A 125 21.48 4.64 26.00
N TYR A 126 20.32 4.91 26.64
CA TYR A 126 19.76 6.28 26.73
C TYR A 126 20.60 7.24 27.57
N LEU A 127 21.47 6.73 28.47
CA LEU A 127 22.40 7.55 29.24
C LEU A 127 23.69 7.79 28.47
N GLU A 128 24.13 6.82 27.67
CA GLU A 128 25.32 6.91 26.82
C GLU A 128 25.09 7.79 25.59
N CYS A 129 23.90 7.69 24.97
CA CYS A 129 23.48 8.44 23.80
C CYS A 129 22.10 9.05 24.04
N PRO A 130 22.04 10.32 24.54
CA PRO A 130 20.78 10.99 24.83
C PRO A 130 19.83 11.12 23.62
N GLU A 131 20.38 11.20 22.42
CA GLU A 131 19.67 11.30 21.14
C GLU A 131 18.80 10.06 20.89
N LEU A 132 19.24 8.89 21.36
CA LEU A 132 18.48 7.64 21.24
C LEU A 132 17.10 7.73 21.93
N LYS A 133 16.89 8.71 22.82
CA LYS A 133 15.57 8.91 23.46
C LYS A 133 14.47 9.29 22.48
N GLU A 134 14.79 9.78 21.29
CA GLU A 134 13.80 9.99 20.21
C GLU A 134 13.05 8.68 19.92
N TYR A 135 13.74 7.55 19.97
CA TYR A 135 13.21 6.21 19.69
C TYR A 135 12.64 5.48 20.93
N LYS A 136 12.56 6.18 22.08
CA LYS A 136 12.15 5.54 23.34
C LYS A 136 10.76 4.89 23.24
N ILE A 137 9.81 5.57 22.60
CA ILE A 137 8.45 5.04 22.46
C ILE A 137 8.48 3.83 21.55
N TYR A 138 9.10 3.92 20.38
CA TYR A 138 9.25 2.84 19.42
C TYR A 138 9.87 1.58 20.05
N LEU A 139 11.04 1.73 20.68
CA LEU A 139 11.71 0.62 21.34
C LEU A 139 10.88 0.02 22.47
N LYS A 140 10.20 0.86 23.27
CA LYS A 140 9.32 0.38 24.36
C LYS A 140 8.13 -0.43 23.82
N GLU A 141 7.55 -0.03 22.70
CA GLU A 141 6.45 -0.77 22.07
C GLU A 141 6.91 -2.14 21.59
N ILE A 142 8.08 -2.28 20.97
CA ILE A 142 8.63 -3.60 20.60
C ILE A 142 8.73 -4.51 21.83
N TYR A 143 9.28 -4.01 22.95
CA TYR A 143 9.36 -4.81 24.18
C TYR A 143 7.99 -5.11 24.80
N ARG A 144 7.00 -4.24 24.63
CA ARG A 144 5.63 -4.50 25.09
C ARG A 144 5.01 -5.69 24.38
N PHE A 145 5.27 -5.81 23.06
CA PHE A 145 4.77 -6.91 22.24
C PHE A 145 5.55 -8.23 22.40
N LYS A 146 6.68 -8.23 23.12
CA LYS A 146 7.52 -9.43 23.32
C LYS A 146 6.75 -10.67 23.75
N LYS A 147 5.71 -10.51 24.59
CA LYS A 147 4.87 -11.63 25.07
C LYS A 147 3.91 -12.18 24.01
N HIS A 148 3.71 -11.44 22.94
CA HIS A 148 2.80 -11.77 21.84
C HIS A 148 3.56 -12.08 20.54
N THR A 149 4.88 -12.05 20.57
CA THR A 149 5.73 -12.42 19.44
C THR A 149 5.88 -13.92 19.39
N LEU A 150 5.57 -14.51 18.26
CA LEU A 150 5.71 -15.94 18.02
C LEU A 150 7.19 -16.31 17.86
N ASN A 151 7.49 -17.59 17.95
CA ASN A 151 8.85 -18.05 17.65
C ASN A 151 9.13 -18.01 16.12
N GLU A 152 10.41 -18.13 15.73
CA GLU A 152 10.84 -18.01 14.32
C GLU A 152 10.12 -19.01 13.39
N GLN A 153 9.80 -20.22 13.88
CA GLN A 153 9.11 -21.24 13.08
C GLN A 153 7.63 -20.92 12.90
N GLU A 154 6.96 -20.44 13.93
CA GLU A 154 5.56 -20.02 13.88
C GLU A 154 5.38 -18.80 12.96
N GLU A 155 6.28 -17.80 13.05
CA GLU A 155 6.31 -16.64 12.16
C GLU A 155 6.53 -17.05 10.69
N ALA A 156 7.42 -18.00 10.42
CA ALA A 156 7.67 -18.50 9.09
C ALA A 156 6.42 -19.17 8.49
N ILE A 157 5.73 -20.00 9.27
CA ILE A 157 4.48 -20.65 8.84
C ILE A 157 3.40 -19.60 8.50
N ILE A 158 3.23 -18.58 9.36
CA ILE A 158 2.23 -17.52 9.11
C ILE A 158 2.58 -16.73 7.85
N LYS A 159 3.87 -16.44 7.62
CA LYS A 159 4.31 -15.75 6.40
C LYS A 159 4.06 -16.57 5.13
N GLU A 160 4.25 -17.88 5.18
CA GLU A 160 3.93 -18.76 4.05
C GLU A 160 2.42 -18.79 3.78
N LEU A 161 1.62 -18.83 4.84
CA LEU A 161 0.15 -18.83 4.73
C LEU A 161 -0.41 -17.47 4.30
N SER A 162 0.23 -16.35 4.62
CA SER A 162 -0.27 -15.00 4.32
C SER A 162 -0.56 -14.82 2.83
N LYS A 163 0.25 -15.38 1.95
CA LYS A 163 0.04 -15.31 0.51
C LYS A 163 -1.23 -16.02 0.08
N ALA A 164 -1.51 -17.17 0.67
CA ALA A 164 -2.72 -17.93 0.40
C ALA A 164 -3.96 -17.24 1.00
N LEU A 165 -3.83 -16.70 2.22
CA LEU A 165 -4.92 -15.98 2.90
C LEU A 165 -5.30 -14.68 2.19
N ASN A 166 -4.33 -13.97 1.62
CA ASN A 166 -4.58 -12.71 0.90
C ASN A 166 -5.08 -12.94 -0.53
N SER A 167 -4.89 -14.13 -1.10
CA SER A 167 -5.26 -14.43 -2.49
C SER A 167 -6.75 -14.24 -2.79
N SER A 168 -7.63 -14.48 -1.81
CA SER A 168 -9.07 -14.26 -1.97
C SER A 168 -9.41 -12.77 -2.02
N SER A 169 -8.73 -11.92 -1.23
CA SER A 169 -8.88 -10.46 -1.30
C SER A 169 -8.40 -9.91 -2.64
N ASP A 170 -7.20 -10.32 -3.06
CA ASP A 170 -6.62 -9.91 -4.36
C ASP A 170 -7.51 -10.34 -5.54
N THR A 171 -8.13 -11.53 -5.44
CA THR A 171 -9.05 -12.02 -6.46
C THR A 171 -10.35 -11.22 -6.48
N TYR A 172 -10.88 -10.89 -5.31
CA TYR A 172 -12.06 -10.05 -5.16
C TYR A 172 -11.83 -8.65 -5.73
N GLU A 173 -10.73 -8.00 -5.39
CA GLU A 173 -10.37 -6.69 -5.94
C GLU A 173 -10.26 -6.71 -7.46
N LYS A 174 -9.55 -7.69 -8.04
CA LYS A 174 -9.46 -7.82 -9.50
C LYS A 174 -10.80 -8.03 -10.15
N LEU A 175 -11.66 -8.86 -9.54
CA LEU A 175 -13.00 -9.12 -10.05
C LEU A 175 -13.86 -7.85 -10.01
N THR A 176 -13.88 -7.13 -8.90
CA THR A 176 -14.75 -5.96 -8.71
C THR A 176 -14.28 -4.74 -9.46
N ASP A 177 -12.97 -4.48 -9.48
CA ASP A 177 -12.42 -3.24 -10.02
C ASP A 177 -12.12 -3.32 -11.52
N THR A 178 -11.81 -4.52 -12.02
CA THR A 178 -11.37 -4.69 -13.42
C THR A 178 -12.40 -5.40 -14.30
N ASP A 179 -12.94 -6.51 -13.82
CA ASP A 179 -13.72 -7.42 -14.66
C ASP A 179 -15.23 -7.19 -14.56
N MET A 180 -15.71 -6.59 -13.45
CA MET A 180 -17.15 -6.43 -13.22
C MET A 180 -17.75 -5.32 -14.06
N THR A 181 -18.68 -5.69 -14.94
CA THR A 181 -19.49 -4.78 -15.73
C THR A 181 -20.96 -4.92 -15.36
N PHE A 182 -21.63 -3.83 -15.05
CA PHE A 182 -23.04 -3.86 -14.61
C PHE A 182 -24.02 -3.80 -15.79
N GLY A 183 -23.56 -3.39 -16.97
CA GLY A 183 -24.43 -3.23 -18.15
C GLY A 183 -25.04 -1.82 -18.24
N ASN A 184 -26.14 -1.71 -19.01
CA ASN A 184 -26.70 -0.42 -19.37
C ASN A 184 -28.09 -0.20 -18.75
N ILE A 185 -28.37 1.05 -18.36
CA ILE A 185 -29.70 1.52 -17.96
C ILE A 185 -30.15 2.69 -18.84
N LYS A 186 -31.44 3.05 -18.77
CA LYS A 186 -31.94 4.29 -19.38
C LYS A 186 -32.08 5.37 -18.32
N ASP A 187 -31.44 6.52 -18.56
CA ASP A 187 -31.53 7.70 -17.69
C ASP A 187 -32.91 8.38 -17.73
N GLU A 188 -33.03 9.54 -17.11
CA GLU A 188 -34.26 10.33 -17.05
C GLU A 188 -34.73 10.83 -18.42
N LYS A 189 -33.79 10.99 -19.35
CA LYS A 189 -34.03 11.44 -20.74
C LYS A 189 -34.14 10.28 -21.72
N ASN A 190 -34.32 9.04 -21.24
CA ASN A 190 -34.35 7.80 -22.04
C ASN A 190 -33.05 7.52 -22.81
N LYS A 191 -31.95 8.16 -22.47
CA LYS A 191 -30.64 7.87 -23.06
C LYS A 191 -30.07 6.63 -22.38
N THR A 192 -29.53 5.71 -23.19
CA THR A 192 -28.79 4.56 -22.69
C THR A 192 -27.46 5.03 -22.11
N VAL A 193 -27.17 4.63 -20.87
CA VAL A 193 -25.95 4.95 -20.13
C VAL A 193 -25.43 3.67 -19.48
N GLU A 194 -24.12 3.51 -19.49
CA GLU A 194 -23.45 2.43 -18.81
C GLU A 194 -23.52 2.64 -17.29
N LEU A 195 -23.94 1.61 -16.57
CA LEU A 195 -23.92 1.62 -15.11
C LEU A 195 -22.55 1.16 -14.61
N THR A 196 -21.96 1.96 -13.72
CA THR A 196 -20.70 1.66 -13.04
C THR A 196 -20.91 1.81 -11.55
N GLU A 197 -20.03 1.24 -10.74
CA GLU A 197 -20.06 1.43 -9.28
C GLU A 197 -20.05 2.91 -8.91
N SER A 198 -19.20 3.69 -9.55
CA SER A 198 -19.06 5.14 -9.31
C SER A 198 -20.32 5.94 -9.61
N ASN A 199 -21.12 5.56 -10.61
CA ASN A 199 -22.32 6.29 -10.98
C ASN A 199 -23.62 5.70 -10.43
N TYR A 200 -23.57 4.51 -9.83
CA TYR A 200 -24.72 3.84 -9.23
C TYR A 200 -25.45 4.73 -8.23
N ALA A 201 -24.73 5.36 -7.32
CA ALA A 201 -25.30 6.28 -6.32
C ALA A 201 -26.07 7.44 -6.97
N ILE A 202 -25.59 7.98 -8.08
CA ILE A 202 -26.26 9.07 -8.80
C ILE A 202 -27.64 8.61 -9.28
N TYR A 203 -27.75 7.44 -9.89
CA TYR A 203 -29.00 6.94 -10.43
C TYR A 203 -29.97 6.43 -9.37
N THR A 204 -29.50 5.96 -8.23
CA THR A 204 -30.36 5.60 -7.09
C THR A 204 -30.93 6.81 -6.36
N HIS A 205 -30.32 8.00 -6.52
CA HIS A 205 -30.86 9.26 -6.01
C HIS A 205 -31.72 10.03 -7.05
N SER A 206 -31.95 9.47 -8.25
CA SER A 206 -32.79 10.07 -9.27
C SER A 206 -34.22 10.33 -8.76
N LYS A 207 -34.81 11.46 -9.16
CA LYS A 207 -36.24 11.75 -8.87
C LYS A 207 -37.17 10.75 -9.58
N ASN A 208 -36.74 10.16 -10.69
CA ASN A 208 -37.52 9.22 -11.48
C ASN A 208 -37.43 7.80 -10.91
N ARG A 209 -38.55 7.26 -10.41
CA ARG A 209 -38.62 5.91 -9.82
C ARG A 209 -38.17 4.82 -10.80
N ARG A 210 -38.45 4.96 -12.10
CA ARG A 210 -38.03 3.99 -13.13
C ARG A 210 -36.51 3.88 -13.18
N VAL A 211 -35.82 5.03 -13.15
CA VAL A 211 -34.35 5.08 -13.18
C VAL A 211 -33.77 4.43 -11.93
N ARG A 212 -34.28 4.81 -10.74
CA ARG A 212 -33.82 4.21 -9.46
C ARG A 212 -33.99 2.69 -9.45
N ARG A 213 -35.17 2.20 -9.87
CA ARG A 213 -35.44 0.76 -9.91
C ARG A 213 -34.54 0.04 -10.89
N SER A 214 -34.32 0.62 -12.08
CA SER A 214 -33.45 0.03 -13.10
C SER A 214 -31.99 -0.06 -12.60
N ALA A 215 -31.45 1.03 -12.03
CA ALA A 215 -30.11 1.03 -11.47
C ALA A 215 -29.95 -0.02 -10.36
N PHE A 216 -30.89 -0.05 -9.42
CA PHE A 216 -30.88 -1.01 -8.31
C PHE A 216 -30.94 -2.46 -8.81
N THR A 217 -31.87 -2.78 -9.73
CA THR A 217 -32.03 -4.15 -10.24
C THR A 217 -30.81 -4.61 -11.01
N VAL A 218 -30.27 -3.77 -11.90
CA VAL A 218 -29.10 -4.11 -12.73
C VAL A 218 -27.86 -4.27 -11.84
N TYR A 219 -27.64 -3.37 -10.89
CA TYR A 219 -26.51 -3.45 -9.97
C TYR A 219 -26.55 -4.73 -9.13
N LEU A 220 -27.69 -4.99 -8.47
CA LEU A 220 -27.82 -6.17 -7.61
C LEU A 220 -27.79 -7.49 -8.39
N SER A 221 -28.26 -7.54 -9.63
CA SER A 221 -28.19 -8.78 -10.42
C SER A 221 -26.75 -9.21 -10.68
N VAL A 222 -25.83 -8.27 -10.83
CA VAL A 222 -24.39 -8.56 -11.04
C VAL A 222 -23.71 -8.89 -9.72
N THR A 223 -23.92 -8.06 -8.68
CA THR A 223 -23.30 -8.30 -7.36
C THR A 223 -23.78 -9.60 -6.72
N ALA A 224 -25.06 -9.97 -6.86
CA ALA A 224 -25.58 -11.24 -6.35
C ALA A 224 -24.93 -12.46 -7.02
N LEU A 225 -24.63 -12.38 -8.31
CA LEU A 225 -23.94 -13.45 -9.04
C LEU A 225 -22.49 -13.64 -8.53
N THR A 226 -21.81 -12.56 -8.19
CA THR A 226 -20.45 -12.63 -7.63
C THR A 226 -20.44 -13.21 -6.22
N TYR A 227 -21.44 -12.92 -5.39
CA TYR A 227 -21.58 -13.54 -4.06
C TYR A 227 -21.89 -15.03 -4.12
N VAL A 228 -22.67 -15.47 -5.10
CA VAL A 228 -23.06 -16.90 -5.25
C VAL A 228 -21.93 -17.73 -5.87
N SER A 229 -21.03 -17.11 -6.64
CA SER A 229 -19.89 -17.81 -7.24
C SER A 229 -18.68 -17.97 -6.31
N GLN A 230 -18.70 -17.40 -5.10
CA GLN A 230 -17.69 -17.70 -4.08
C GLN A 230 -17.96 -19.12 -3.54
N PRO A 231 -17.04 -20.08 -3.70
CA PRO A 231 -17.15 -21.32 -2.99
C PRO A 231 -17.15 -21.02 -1.49
N LEU A 232 -18.21 -21.45 -0.81
CA LEU A 232 -18.27 -21.45 0.64
C LEU A 232 -17.03 -22.20 1.14
N LEU A 233 -16.03 -21.49 1.59
CA LEU A 233 -14.95 -22.05 2.37
C LEU A 233 -15.53 -22.42 3.74
N SER A 234 -16.14 -23.61 3.78
CA SER A 234 -16.52 -24.31 5.00
C SER A 234 -15.30 -25.01 5.60
#